data_6335638158ce7d6203a80970d9a3fd93
#
_entry.id   6335638158ce7d6203a80970d9a3fd93
#
_cell.length_a   1.000
_cell.length_b   1.000
_cell.length_c   1.000
_cell.angle_alpha   90.00
_cell.angle_beta   90.00
_cell.angle_gamma   90.00
#
_symmetry.space_group_name_H-M   'P 1'
#
loop_
_entity.id
_entity.type
_entity.pdbx_description
1 polymer ?
#
loop_
_entity_poly.entity_id
_entity_poly.type
_entity_poly.pdbx_seq_one_letter_code
_entity_poly.pdbx_strand_id
1 'polypeptide(L)'
;YRPYSFLNLGVGYETHLRNLGDSDWKFRHRYHITATVSFRYQWLKVAVRERFQQTFDRGNSETRLRSRLKLSYAPTKGIVSPYFSVEIYQSLDDVSFWRADRMRYRPGVEIALAKRWSLDAFYCYQYASSQGRHIAGIEVGYSF
;
A
#
# COMPACT_ATOMS: atom_id res chain seq x y z
N TYR A 1 -1.58 0.84 16.45
CA TYR A 1 -1.08 0.23 17.67
C TYR A 1 0.27 -0.47 17.46
N ARG A 2 1.24 -0.23 18.32
CA ARG A 2 2.59 -0.80 18.22
C ARG A 2 2.88 -1.63 19.47
N PRO A 3 2.50 -2.93 19.49
CA PRO A 3 2.76 -3.80 20.65
C PRO A 3 4.26 -4.06 20.86
N TYR A 4 5.03 -4.03 19.78
CA TYR A 4 6.49 -4.19 19.79
C TYR A 4 7.13 -3.19 18.83
N SER A 5 8.42 -2.87 19.02
CA SER A 5 9.16 -1.93 18.18
C SER A 5 9.24 -2.33 16.70
N PHE A 6 9.16 -3.63 16.43
CA PHE A 6 9.20 -4.20 15.08
C PHE A 6 7.81 -4.46 14.48
N LEU A 7 6.70 -4.41 15.27
CA LEU A 7 5.35 -4.74 14.84
C LEU A 7 4.41 -3.54 14.96
N ASN A 8 3.76 -3.20 13.87
CA ASN A 8 2.71 -2.17 13.80
C ASN A 8 1.41 -2.81 13.32
N LEU A 9 0.34 -2.62 14.09
CA LEU A 9 -1.02 -3.06 13.76
C LEU A 9 -1.88 -1.83 13.49
N GLY A 10 -2.70 -1.89 12.47
CA GLY A 10 -3.60 -0.80 12.08
C GLY A 10 -4.94 -1.32 11.59
N VAL A 11 -5.98 -0.55 11.84
CA VAL A 11 -7.30 -0.71 11.25
C VAL A 11 -7.65 0.57 10.52
N GLY A 12 -8.41 0.47 9.45
CA GLY A 12 -8.82 1.66 8.71
C GLY A 12 -10.13 1.43 7.96
N TYR A 13 -10.77 2.53 7.70
CA TYR A 13 -11.99 2.63 6.90
C TYR A 13 -11.79 3.71 5.86
N GLU A 14 -12.16 3.41 4.63
CA GLU A 14 -12.04 4.31 3.48
C GLU A 14 -13.38 4.35 2.74
N THR A 15 -13.82 5.54 2.37
CA THR A 15 -14.91 5.75 1.42
C THR A 15 -14.35 6.22 0.09
N HIS A 16 -14.77 5.60 -0.97
CA HIS A 16 -14.40 6.00 -2.32
C HIS A 16 -15.63 6.39 -3.11
N LEU A 17 -15.60 7.58 -3.69
CA LEU A 17 -16.58 8.03 -4.70
C LEU A 17 -15.99 7.74 -6.07
N ARG A 18 -16.66 6.96 -6.86
CA ARG A 18 -16.28 6.68 -8.24
C ARG A 18 -17.36 7.18 -9.18
N ASN A 19 -16.98 8.04 -10.09
CA ASN A 19 -17.82 8.42 -11.22
C ASN A 19 -17.63 7.37 -12.34
N LEU A 20 -18.74 6.77 -12.80
CA LEU A 20 -18.73 5.75 -13.86
C LEU A 20 -19.10 6.31 -15.24
N GLY A 21 -19.26 7.62 -15.37
CA GLY A 21 -19.88 8.28 -16.52
C GLY A 21 -21.38 8.49 -16.28
N ASP A 22 -22.02 9.33 -17.11
CA ASP A 22 -23.47 9.63 -17.06
C ASP A 22 -24.02 10.03 -15.68
N SER A 23 -23.22 10.76 -14.86
CA SER A 23 -23.63 11.27 -13.54
C SER A 23 -23.94 10.19 -12.47
N ASP A 24 -23.60 8.93 -12.71
CA ASP A 24 -23.79 7.87 -11.71
C ASP A 24 -22.57 7.80 -10.76
N TRP A 25 -22.72 8.37 -9.57
CA TRP A 25 -21.74 8.33 -8.50
C TRP A 25 -21.94 7.07 -7.67
N LYS A 26 -20.94 6.22 -7.62
CA LYS A 26 -20.94 5.02 -6.78
C LYS A 26 -20.12 5.23 -5.52
N PHE A 27 -20.79 5.02 -4.38
CA PHE A 27 -20.15 4.88 -3.08
C PHE A 27 -19.62 3.48 -2.92
N ARG A 28 -18.36 3.40 -2.50
CA ARG A 28 -17.69 2.15 -2.17
C ARG A 28 -17.10 2.28 -0.77
N HIS A 29 -17.44 1.36 0.10
CA HIS A 29 -16.94 1.27 1.46
C HIS A 29 -15.83 0.23 1.55
N ARG A 30 -14.74 0.56 2.22
CA ARG A 30 -13.60 -0.34 2.36
C ARG A 30 -13.14 -0.36 3.80
N TYR A 31 -13.11 -1.55 4.40
CA TYR A 31 -12.51 -1.80 5.69
C TYR A 31 -11.19 -2.53 5.50
N HIS A 32 -10.20 -2.25 6.31
CA HIS A 32 -8.96 -2.99 6.26
C HIS A 32 -8.30 -3.14 7.63
N ILE A 33 -7.64 -4.28 7.81
CA ILE A 33 -6.74 -4.57 8.93
C ILE A 33 -5.35 -4.75 8.35
N THR A 34 -4.36 -4.14 8.97
CA THR A 34 -2.98 -4.13 8.49
C THR A 34 -2.05 -4.57 9.61
N ALA A 35 -1.15 -5.49 9.30
CA ALA A 35 -0.01 -5.84 10.12
C ALA A 35 1.27 -5.51 9.35
N THR A 36 2.20 -4.80 9.98
CA THR A 36 3.50 -4.46 9.38
C THR A 36 4.60 -4.87 10.34
N VAL A 37 5.48 -5.74 9.87
CA VAL A 37 6.73 -6.12 10.56
C VAL A 37 7.88 -5.41 9.87
N SER A 38 8.74 -4.74 10.64
CA SER A 38 9.87 -4.02 10.07
C SER A 38 11.14 -4.25 10.89
N PHE A 39 12.23 -4.46 10.17
CA PHE A 39 13.57 -4.60 10.73
C PHE A 39 14.50 -3.58 10.10
N ARG A 40 15.45 -3.09 10.89
CA ARG A 40 16.51 -2.20 10.43
C ARG A 40 17.85 -2.85 10.73
N TYR A 41 18.68 -2.93 9.71
CA TYR A 41 20.07 -3.31 9.84
C TYR A 41 20.94 -2.21 9.21
N GLN A 42 21.66 -1.48 10.05
CA GLN A 42 22.44 -0.32 9.63
C GLN A 42 21.58 0.69 8.81
N TRP A 43 21.90 0.84 7.53
CA TRP A 43 21.22 1.73 6.58
C TRP A 43 20.07 1.08 5.83
N LEU A 44 19.88 -0.25 5.95
CA LEU A 44 18.81 -0.98 5.27
C LEU A 44 17.62 -1.18 6.21
N LYS A 45 16.45 -0.78 5.76
CA LYS A 45 15.18 -1.09 6.41
C LYS A 45 14.36 -2.03 5.51
N VAL A 46 13.96 -3.17 6.07
CA VAL A 46 13.09 -4.15 5.43
C VAL A 46 11.74 -4.11 6.15
N ALA A 47 10.66 -4.00 5.41
CA ALA A 47 9.30 -4.04 5.96
C ALA A 47 8.42 -4.99 5.15
N VAL A 48 7.74 -5.89 5.85
CA VAL A 48 6.71 -6.77 5.30
C VAL A 48 5.36 -6.30 5.85
N ARG A 49 4.40 -6.07 4.98
CA ARG A 49 3.05 -5.65 5.35
C ARG A 49 2.03 -6.58 4.75
N GLU A 50 1.19 -7.12 5.62
CA GLU A 50 -0.02 -7.83 5.26
C GLU A 50 -1.23 -6.94 5.51
N ARG A 51 -2.11 -6.84 4.54
CA ARG A 51 -3.37 -6.10 4.65
C ARG A 51 -4.52 -6.97 4.18
N PHE A 52 -5.38 -7.32 5.11
CA PHE A 52 -6.70 -7.86 4.81
C PHE A 52 -7.66 -6.70 4.52
N GLN A 53 -8.35 -6.75 3.42
CA GLN A 53 -9.22 -5.68 2.95
C GLN A 53 -10.54 -6.25 2.45
N GLN A 54 -11.64 -5.70 2.93
CA GLN A 54 -12.98 -6.01 2.45
C GLN A 54 -13.61 -4.74 1.87
N THR A 55 -14.14 -4.86 0.66
CA THR A 55 -14.77 -3.75 -0.08
C THR A 55 -16.21 -4.11 -0.37
N PHE A 56 -17.14 -3.20 -0.05
CA PHE A 56 -18.57 -3.33 -0.33
C PHE A 56 -18.98 -2.32 -1.38
N ASP A 57 -19.68 -2.80 -2.42
CA ASP A 57 -20.17 -2.00 -3.54
C ASP A 57 -21.58 -2.50 -3.92
N ARG A 58 -22.63 -1.81 -3.42
CA ARG A 58 -24.06 -2.06 -3.77
C ARG A 58 -24.44 -3.57 -3.86
N GLY A 59 -24.19 -4.32 -2.78
CA GLY A 59 -24.57 -5.73 -2.70
C GLY A 59 -23.49 -6.72 -3.14
N ASN A 60 -22.40 -6.25 -3.73
CA ASN A 60 -21.21 -7.07 -3.96
C ASN A 60 -20.18 -6.82 -2.88
N SER A 61 -19.63 -7.88 -2.31
CA SER A 61 -18.47 -7.81 -1.43
C SER A 61 -17.26 -8.40 -2.13
N GLU A 62 -16.13 -7.78 -1.93
CA GLU A 62 -14.85 -8.26 -2.46
C GLU A 62 -13.82 -8.28 -1.33
N THR A 63 -13.26 -9.45 -1.10
CA THR A 63 -12.26 -9.69 -0.06
C THR A 63 -10.90 -9.89 -0.70
N ARG A 64 -9.89 -9.14 -0.26
CA ARG A 64 -8.52 -9.20 -0.79
C ARG A 64 -7.49 -9.25 0.31
N LEU A 65 -6.46 -10.04 0.08
CA LEU A 65 -5.21 -9.99 0.82
C LEU A 65 -4.18 -9.21 -0.03
N ARG A 66 -3.43 -8.33 0.63
CA ARG A 66 -2.37 -7.54 0.01
C ARG A 66 -1.09 -7.72 0.80
N SER A 67 -0.15 -8.41 0.20
CA SER A 67 1.19 -8.64 0.75
C SER A 67 2.17 -7.66 0.13
N ARG A 68 2.90 -6.88 0.93
CA ARG A 68 3.90 -5.93 0.45
C ARG A 68 5.24 -6.14 1.14
N LEU A 69 6.27 -6.31 0.35
CA LEU A 69 7.66 -6.22 0.78
C LEU A 69 8.21 -4.85 0.35
N LYS A 70 8.80 -4.10 1.29
CA LYS A 70 9.46 -2.82 1.03
C LYS A 70 10.89 -2.86 1.54
N LEU A 71 11.83 -2.54 0.68
CA LEU A 71 13.24 -2.33 0.99
C LEU A 71 13.53 -0.84 0.90
N SER A 72 14.07 -0.23 1.95
CA SER A 72 14.37 1.19 1.98
C SER A 72 15.80 1.44 2.44
N TYR A 73 16.48 2.35 1.76
CA TYR A 73 17.70 2.93 2.28
C TYR A 73 17.31 3.98 3.33
N ALA A 74 17.73 3.79 4.56
CA ALA A 74 17.36 4.66 5.69
C ALA A 74 18.63 5.09 6.45
N PRO A 75 19.39 6.05 5.92
CA PRO A 75 20.61 6.53 6.56
C PRO A 75 20.31 7.18 7.91
N THR A 76 21.23 7.13 8.84
CA THR A 76 21.10 7.71 10.18
C THR A 76 20.98 9.24 10.14
N LYS A 77 21.65 9.86 9.16
CA LYS A 77 21.61 11.31 8.89
C LYS A 77 21.30 11.49 7.40
N GLY A 78 20.06 11.79 7.07
CA GLY A 78 19.66 12.04 5.69
C GLY A 78 18.17 12.31 5.59
N ILE A 79 17.82 13.21 4.70
CA ILE A 79 16.42 13.57 4.42
C ILE A 79 15.83 12.74 3.29
N VAL A 80 16.67 12.01 2.53
CA VAL A 80 16.28 11.27 1.33
C VAL A 80 16.43 9.78 1.58
N SER A 81 15.36 9.04 1.37
CA SER A 81 15.28 7.59 1.58
C SER A 81 14.70 6.90 0.34
N PRO A 82 15.55 6.51 -0.63
CA PRO A 82 15.09 5.74 -1.76
C PRO A 82 14.61 4.35 -1.30
N TYR A 83 13.59 3.84 -2.00
CA TYR A 83 13.03 2.54 -1.69
C TYR A 83 12.58 1.80 -2.94
N PHE A 84 12.41 0.50 -2.79
CA PHE A 84 11.76 -0.36 -3.74
C PHE A 84 10.73 -1.21 -3.00
N SER A 85 9.53 -1.36 -3.57
CA SER A 85 8.53 -2.27 -3.00
C SER A 85 7.85 -3.12 -4.06
N VAL A 86 7.54 -4.36 -3.67
CA VAL A 86 6.72 -5.29 -4.43
C VAL A 86 5.44 -5.52 -3.63
N GLU A 87 4.30 -5.45 -4.29
CA GLU A 87 3.00 -5.69 -3.67
C GLU A 87 2.20 -6.68 -4.52
N ILE A 88 1.68 -7.70 -3.86
CA ILE A 88 0.89 -8.77 -4.47
C ILE A 88 -0.55 -8.64 -3.94
N TYR A 89 -1.51 -8.77 -4.82
CA TYR A 89 -2.94 -8.77 -4.50
C TYR A 89 -3.51 -10.15 -4.81
N GLN A 90 -4.20 -10.71 -3.83
CA GLN A 90 -4.87 -12.00 -3.94
C GLN A 90 -6.35 -11.80 -3.62
N SER A 91 -7.23 -12.27 -4.49
CA SER A 91 -8.66 -12.35 -4.20
C SER A 91 -8.92 -13.55 -3.29
N LEU A 92 -9.71 -13.35 -2.23
CA LEU A 92 -10.11 -14.40 -1.31
C LEU A 92 -11.52 -14.94 -1.62
N ASP A 93 -12.22 -14.30 -2.54
CA ASP A 93 -13.57 -14.67 -2.96
C ASP A 93 -13.56 -15.76 -4.05
N ASP A 94 -12.40 -16.03 -4.64
CA ASP A 94 -12.23 -17.04 -5.68
C ASP A 94 -11.63 -18.33 -5.10
N VAL A 95 -12.02 -19.49 -5.66
CA VAL A 95 -11.53 -20.82 -5.30
C VAL A 95 -10.00 -20.95 -5.48
N SER A 96 -9.42 -20.08 -6.30
CA SER A 96 -7.98 -20.02 -6.57
C SER A 96 -7.24 -19.08 -5.62
N PHE A 97 -7.34 -19.31 -4.32
CA PHE A 97 -6.72 -18.51 -3.23
C PHE A 97 -5.24 -18.12 -3.45
N TRP A 98 -4.47 -18.96 -4.12
CA TRP A 98 -3.05 -18.73 -4.38
C TRP A 98 -2.75 -17.92 -5.64
N ARG A 99 -3.76 -17.54 -6.42
CA ARG A 99 -3.57 -16.78 -7.64
C ARG A 99 -3.39 -15.29 -7.35
N ALA A 100 -2.27 -14.74 -7.79
CA ALA A 100 -2.04 -13.31 -7.76
C ALA A 100 -2.85 -12.63 -8.88
N ASP A 101 -3.87 -11.85 -8.52
CA ASP A 101 -4.69 -11.08 -9.47
C ASP A 101 -3.94 -9.87 -10.02
N ARG A 102 -3.03 -9.34 -9.20
CA ARG A 102 -2.29 -8.12 -9.50
C ARG A 102 -0.97 -8.09 -8.78
N MET A 103 0.04 -7.61 -9.47
CA MET A 103 1.36 -7.32 -8.90
C MET A 103 1.71 -5.86 -9.16
N ARG A 104 2.38 -5.23 -8.21
CA ARG A 104 2.91 -3.87 -8.32
C ARG A 104 4.37 -3.83 -7.94
N TYR A 105 5.13 -3.15 -8.76
CA TYR A 105 6.53 -2.83 -8.54
C TYR A 105 6.64 -1.32 -8.39
N ARG A 106 7.06 -0.84 -7.22
CA ARG A 106 7.08 0.59 -6.91
C ARG A 106 8.46 1.02 -6.42
N PRO A 107 9.37 1.44 -7.30
CA PRO A 107 10.50 2.28 -6.92
C PRO A 107 10.01 3.68 -6.54
N GLY A 108 10.66 4.28 -5.55
CA GLY A 108 10.31 5.62 -5.10
C GLY A 108 11.35 6.21 -4.17
N VAL A 109 11.13 7.47 -3.80
CA VAL A 109 11.99 8.22 -2.91
C VAL A 109 11.13 8.94 -1.88
N GLU A 110 11.34 8.63 -0.60
CA GLU A 110 10.76 9.38 0.52
C GLU A 110 11.72 10.50 0.93
N ILE A 111 11.21 11.72 1.04
CA ILE A 111 11.96 12.91 1.43
C ILE A 111 11.33 13.47 2.71
N ALA A 112 12.10 13.51 3.79
CA ALA A 112 11.68 14.17 5.03
C ALA A 112 11.85 15.68 4.89
N LEU A 113 10.78 16.43 4.64
CA LEU A 113 10.82 17.89 4.45
C LEU A 113 10.98 18.64 5.79
N ALA A 114 10.33 18.13 6.85
CA ALA A 114 10.39 18.69 8.20
C ALA A 114 10.07 17.60 9.24
N LYS A 115 10.07 17.94 10.53
CA LYS A 115 9.81 16.97 11.62
C LYS A 115 8.51 16.18 11.45
N ARG A 116 7.51 16.72 10.75
CA ARG A 116 6.18 16.15 10.59
C ARG A 116 5.75 15.97 9.14
N TRP A 117 6.48 16.51 8.18
CA TRP A 117 6.14 16.47 6.76
C TRP A 117 7.06 15.57 5.98
N SER A 118 6.49 14.74 5.14
CA SER A 118 7.23 13.91 4.19
C SER A 118 6.63 14.02 2.80
N LEU A 119 7.48 13.86 1.80
CA LEU A 119 7.12 13.76 0.39
C LEU A 119 7.54 12.38 -0.10
N ASP A 120 6.66 11.65 -0.76
CA ASP A 120 6.95 10.40 -1.44
C ASP A 120 6.71 10.58 -2.94
N ALA A 121 7.78 10.55 -3.72
CA ALA A 121 7.71 10.56 -5.18
C ALA A 121 7.99 9.14 -5.68
N PHE A 122 7.10 8.59 -6.50
CA PHE A 122 7.21 7.21 -6.95
C PHE A 122 6.77 6.99 -8.39
N TYR A 123 7.28 5.92 -8.94
CA TYR A 123 6.79 5.29 -10.14
C TYR A 123 6.27 3.89 -9.77
N CYS A 124 5.18 3.46 -10.38
CA CYS A 124 4.60 2.14 -10.13
C CYS A 124 4.25 1.47 -11.45
N TYR A 125 4.84 0.31 -11.68
CA TYR A 125 4.42 -0.60 -12.71
C TYR A 125 3.45 -1.62 -12.10
N GLN A 126 2.22 -1.64 -12.61
CA GLN A 126 1.18 -2.57 -12.20
C GLN A 126 0.90 -3.56 -13.32
N TYR A 127 0.98 -4.84 -13.00
CA TYR A 127 0.59 -5.93 -13.87
C TYR A 127 -0.68 -6.58 -13.32
N ALA A 128 -1.72 -6.70 -14.14
CA ALA A 128 -2.99 -7.32 -13.78
C ALA A 128 -3.65 -7.92 -15.02
N SER A 129 -4.07 -9.19 -14.96
CA SER A 129 -4.84 -9.86 -16.03
C SER A 129 -4.26 -9.64 -17.43
N SER A 130 -2.96 -9.85 -17.61
CA SER A 130 -2.20 -9.68 -18.86
C SER A 130 -2.06 -8.23 -19.35
N GLN A 131 -2.46 -7.24 -18.55
CA GLN A 131 -2.29 -5.83 -18.87
C GLN A 131 -1.32 -5.14 -17.92
N GLY A 132 -0.35 -4.42 -18.49
CA GLY A 132 0.56 -3.53 -17.76
C GLY A 132 -0.01 -2.11 -17.69
N ARG A 133 0.15 -1.46 -16.52
CA ARG A 133 -0.18 -0.05 -16.32
C ARG A 133 0.95 0.67 -15.63
N HIS A 134 1.29 1.84 -16.14
CA HIS A 134 2.29 2.73 -15.57
C HIS A 134 1.59 3.84 -14.78
N ILE A 135 2.05 4.09 -13.58
CA ILE A 135 1.50 5.09 -12.66
C ILE A 135 2.68 5.86 -12.07
N ALA A 136 2.70 7.17 -12.23
CA ALA A 136 3.60 8.04 -11.49
C ALA A 136 2.78 8.85 -10.48
N GLY A 137 3.33 9.10 -9.30
CA GLY A 137 2.62 9.83 -8.28
C GLY A 137 3.53 10.52 -7.28
N ILE A 138 2.95 11.52 -6.62
CA ILE A 138 3.54 12.23 -5.51
C ILE A 138 2.54 12.20 -4.36
N GLU A 139 2.98 11.79 -3.18
CA GLU A 139 2.17 11.75 -1.97
C GLU A 139 2.81 12.66 -0.91
N VAL A 140 2.00 13.48 -0.25
CA VAL A 140 2.44 14.30 0.88
C VAL A 140 1.90 13.68 2.16
N GLY A 141 2.77 13.41 3.11
CA GLY A 141 2.44 12.84 4.42
C GLY A 141 2.64 13.86 5.53
N TYR A 142 1.74 13.84 6.51
CA TYR A 142 1.86 14.59 7.75
C TYR A 142 1.69 13.63 8.94
N SER A 143 2.60 13.70 9.91
CA SER A 143 2.56 12.90 11.15
C SER A 143 2.20 13.79 12.34
N PHE A 144 1.18 13.42 13.08
CA PHE A 144 0.73 14.09 14.31
C PHE A 144 1.61 13.78 15.52
#